data_f23b233f8f479e199b8e193ba6a2227b
#
_entry.id   f23b233f8f479e199b8e193ba6a2227b
#
_cell.length_a   1.000
_cell.length_b   1.000
_cell.length_c   1.000
_cell.angle_alpha   90.00
_cell.angle_beta   90.00
_cell.angle_gamma   90.00
#
_symmetry.space_group_name_H-M   'P 1'
#
loop_
_entity.id
_entity.type
_entity.pdbx_description
1 polymer ?
#
loop_
_entity_poly.entity_id
_entity_poly.type
_entity_poly.pdbx_seq_one_letter_code
_entity_poly.pdbx_strand_id
1 'polypeptide(L)'
;YNLNTTSTRRANAIAFDVREKGRPMREGGSLTGKILRYENGSPIMQPGTLKATKAIGWFIDEYGIAQVSMNMTNINVTPLHKAFDEVCRAAAERGVRVTGTEIVGLIPKRVLIEAGEYFLRKQQRSTGIPEEDIIKIAIHSMGLEDLKPFNPREKVIEYLLEDEDKTAKLVDLTVSEFANETSRESPAPGGGTIAAYMGALGAALGTMVANLSAHKRGWDERWEEFSQWADRGQDIVRRALHLVDEDTEAFNRIMDCLLYTSPSPR
;
A
#
# COMPACT_ATOMS: atom_id res chain seq x y z
N TYR A 1 6.00 13.97 7.13
CA TYR A 1 5.89 13.40 8.47
C TYR A 1 5.60 14.54 9.45
N ASN A 2 4.42 14.48 10.07
CA ASN A 2 3.93 15.48 11.01
C ASN A 2 4.58 15.27 12.38
N LEU A 3 4.99 16.34 13.02
CA LEU A 3 5.70 16.26 14.31
C LEU A 3 4.90 16.99 15.39
N ASN A 4 4.92 16.45 16.61
CA ASN A 4 4.32 17.11 17.78
C ASN A 4 5.18 18.28 18.31
N THR A 5 5.74 19.08 17.43
CA THR A 5 6.60 20.23 17.78
C THR A 5 6.42 21.36 16.77
N THR A 6 6.67 22.58 17.20
CA THR A 6 6.75 23.77 16.34
C THR A 6 8.19 24.07 15.90
N SER A 7 9.17 23.28 16.37
CA SER A 7 10.58 23.55 16.16
C SER A 7 11.09 23.07 14.82
N THR A 8 11.19 23.96 13.85
CA THR A 8 11.86 23.71 12.54
C THR A 8 13.30 23.19 12.72
N ARG A 9 14.00 23.63 13.77
CA ARG A 9 15.35 23.14 14.08
C ARG A 9 15.36 21.66 14.39
N ARG A 10 14.38 21.15 15.16
CA ARG A 10 14.25 19.71 15.46
C ARG A 10 13.85 18.93 14.22
N ALA A 11 12.88 19.43 13.44
CA ALA A 11 12.48 18.82 12.16
C ALA A 11 13.67 18.71 11.19
N ASN A 12 14.47 19.76 11.02
CA ASN A 12 15.69 19.72 10.21
C ASN A 12 16.72 18.72 10.75
N ALA A 13 16.89 18.64 12.06
CA ALA A 13 17.81 17.68 12.65
C ALA A 13 17.40 16.23 12.34
N ILE A 14 16.11 15.92 12.46
CA ILE A 14 15.55 14.61 12.08
C ILE A 14 15.76 14.35 10.58
N ALA A 15 15.41 15.31 9.72
CA ALA A 15 15.58 15.20 8.27
C ALA A 15 17.05 14.91 7.88
N PHE A 16 18.02 15.53 8.59
CA PHE A 16 19.44 15.33 8.32
C PHE A 16 19.97 14.00 8.85
N ASP A 17 19.33 13.43 9.86
CA ASP A 17 19.68 12.08 10.35
C ASP A 17 19.28 11.01 9.34
N VAL A 18 18.14 11.19 8.67
CA VAL A 18 17.57 10.15 7.83
C VAL A 18 17.93 10.28 6.36
N ARG A 19 18.04 11.49 5.77
CA ARG A 19 18.29 11.67 4.33
C ARG A 19 19.67 11.15 3.90
N GLU A 20 19.81 10.65 2.70
CA GLU A 20 21.04 10.04 2.17
C GLU A 20 22.28 10.93 2.33
N LYS A 21 22.17 12.22 1.98
CA LYS A 21 23.30 13.17 2.12
C LYS A 21 23.72 13.36 3.58
N GLY A 22 22.82 13.15 4.53
CA GLY A 22 23.10 13.31 5.95
C GLY A 22 23.40 14.76 6.36
N ARG A 23 24.35 14.91 7.26
CA ARG A 23 24.77 16.19 7.85
C ARG A 23 26.29 16.39 7.82
N PRO A 24 26.79 17.64 7.86
CA PRO A 24 28.20 17.90 8.14
C PRO A 24 28.60 17.41 9.54
N MET A 25 29.74 16.74 9.64
CA MET A 25 30.34 16.38 10.92
C MET A 25 30.86 17.63 11.64
N ARG A 26 30.76 17.63 12.96
CA ARG A 26 31.17 18.76 13.81
C ARG A 26 32.07 18.29 14.92
N GLU A 27 32.97 19.18 15.39
CA GLU A 27 33.85 18.93 16.51
C GLU A 27 33.03 18.55 17.76
N GLY A 28 33.53 17.55 18.50
CA GLY A 28 32.85 17.04 19.69
C GLY A 28 31.48 16.37 19.46
N GLY A 29 31.08 16.09 18.19
CA GLY A 29 29.78 15.48 17.90
C GLY A 29 28.56 16.37 18.22
N SER A 30 28.79 17.63 18.65
CA SER A 30 27.69 18.52 19.02
C SER A 30 27.03 19.18 17.82
N LEU A 31 25.74 19.51 17.93
CA LEU A 31 25.00 20.21 16.88
C LEU A 31 25.50 21.66 16.63
N THR A 32 26.30 22.22 17.54
CA THR A 32 26.79 23.60 17.54
C THR A 32 28.29 23.70 17.32
N GLY A 33 29.02 22.57 17.30
CA GLY A 33 30.47 22.53 17.08
C GLY A 33 30.86 23.03 15.68
N LYS A 34 32.16 23.38 15.52
CA LYS A 34 32.73 23.80 14.24
C LYS A 34 32.63 22.65 13.22
N ILE A 35 32.25 22.98 11.98
CA ILE A 35 32.16 21.98 10.92
C ILE A 35 33.56 21.47 10.56
N LEU A 36 33.73 20.15 10.59
CA LEU A 36 34.95 19.49 10.13
C LEU A 36 34.99 19.55 8.59
N ARG A 37 36.18 19.87 8.05
CA ARG A 37 36.39 20.03 6.62
C ARG A 37 37.62 19.25 6.17
N TYR A 38 37.57 18.78 4.92
CA TYR A 38 38.76 18.27 4.24
C TYR A 38 39.73 19.40 3.91
N GLU A 39 40.94 19.06 3.48
CA GLU A 39 41.96 20.04 3.05
C GLU A 39 41.49 20.95 1.92
N ASN A 40 40.62 20.44 1.03
CA ASN A 40 40.00 21.20 -0.04
C ASN A 40 38.83 22.11 0.40
N GLY A 41 38.60 22.25 1.71
CA GLY A 41 37.58 23.12 2.29
C GLY A 41 36.17 22.54 2.28
N SER A 42 35.90 21.38 1.64
CA SER A 42 34.58 20.75 1.65
C SER A 42 34.24 20.14 3.00
N PRO A 43 32.96 20.17 3.45
CA PRO A 43 32.60 19.59 4.73
C PRO A 43 32.68 18.05 4.69
N ILE A 44 33.19 17.47 5.77
CA ILE A 44 33.11 16.02 6.00
C ILE A 44 31.67 15.70 6.34
N MET A 45 31.05 14.80 5.56
CA MET A 45 29.64 14.43 5.74
C MET A 45 29.50 13.14 6.53
N GLN A 46 28.59 13.13 7.49
CA GLN A 46 28.03 11.91 8.07
C GLN A 46 26.78 11.56 7.27
N PRO A 47 26.76 10.46 6.51
CA PRO A 47 25.58 10.07 5.75
C PRO A 47 24.41 9.78 6.68
N GLY A 48 23.19 10.00 6.21
CA GLY A 48 21.98 9.59 6.92
C GLY A 48 21.71 8.10 6.75
N THR A 49 20.66 7.64 7.41
CA THR A 49 20.35 6.21 7.54
C THR A 49 19.61 5.64 6.32
N LEU A 50 18.93 6.49 5.53
CA LEU A 50 18.17 6.09 4.36
C LEU A 50 18.93 6.42 3.07
N LYS A 51 18.82 5.53 2.08
CA LYS A 51 19.31 5.71 0.73
C LYS A 51 18.23 6.26 -0.19
N ALA A 52 18.61 6.86 -1.32
CA ALA A 52 17.68 7.38 -2.32
C ALA A 52 16.59 8.29 -1.73
N THR A 53 16.96 9.11 -0.73
CA THR A 53 16.06 10.06 -0.08
C THR A 53 16.67 11.45 0.04
N LYS A 54 15.83 12.47 -0.12
CA LYS A 54 16.14 13.86 0.21
C LYS A 54 15.13 14.33 1.23
N ALA A 55 15.54 15.01 2.28
CA ALA A 55 14.62 15.48 3.30
C ALA A 55 15.07 16.84 3.86
N ILE A 56 14.06 17.61 4.28
CA ILE A 56 14.20 18.90 4.95
C ILE A 56 13.11 19.03 6.02
N GLY A 57 13.40 19.74 7.09
CA GLY A 57 12.40 20.13 8.07
C GLY A 57 11.89 21.54 7.79
N TRP A 58 10.60 21.74 7.94
CA TRP A 58 9.97 23.06 7.81
C TRP A 58 8.79 23.21 8.78
N PHE A 59 8.24 24.42 8.84
CA PHE A 59 7.05 24.72 9.63
C PHE A 59 5.88 24.97 8.69
N ILE A 60 4.72 24.46 9.02
CA ILE A 60 3.49 24.67 8.26
C ILE A 60 2.56 25.53 9.08
N ASP A 61 2.37 26.78 8.65
CA ASP A 61 1.53 27.74 9.33
C ASP A 61 0.07 27.29 9.42
N GLU A 62 -0.45 26.64 8.37
CA GLU A 62 -1.82 26.13 8.29
C GLU A 62 -2.16 25.19 9.45
N TYR A 63 -1.21 24.35 9.87
CA TYR A 63 -1.42 23.36 10.93
C TYR A 63 -0.72 23.70 12.24
N GLY A 64 0.10 24.73 12.25
CA GLY A 64 0.86 25.15 13.44
C GLY A 64 1.86 24.12 13.92
N ILE A 65 2.38 23.27 13.03
CA ILE A 65 3.33 22.18 13.35
C ILE A 65 4.57 22.21 12.46
N ALA A 66 5.66 21.64 12.96
CA ALA A 66 6.82 21.35 12.13
C ALA A 66 6.67 19.97 11.48
N GLN A 67 7.15 19.86 10.24
CA GLN A 67 7.16 18.62 9.46
C GLN A 67 8.55 18.28 8.96
N VAL A 68 8.79 16.98 8.74
CA VAL A 68 9.87 16.48 7.89
C VAL A 68 9.27 16.19 6.51
N SER A 69 9.61 17.01 5.53
CA SER A 69 9.28 16.76 4.12
C SER A 69 10.35 15.89 3.50
N MET A 70 9.96 14.81 2.83
CA MET A 70 10.88 13.84 2.23
C MET A 70 10.50 13.53 0.79
N ASN A 71 11.47 13.64 -0.12
CA ASN A 71 11.38 13.11 -1.46
C ASN A 71 12.07 11.75 -1.52
N MET A 72 11.29 10.71 -1.83
CA MET A 72 11.79 9.37 -2.06
C MET A 72 12.11 9.24 -3.55
N THR A 73 13.40 9.23 -3.90
CA THR A 73 13.83 9.20 -5.32
C THR A 73 13.86 7.81 -5.91
N ASN A 74 13.86 6.78 -5.07
CA ASN A 74 13.72 5.38 -5.47
C ASN A 74 13.06 4.55 -4.36
N ILE A 75 11.77 4.29 -4.52
CA ILE A 75 10.95 3.52 -3.55
C ILE A 75 11.32 2.03 -3.48
N ASN A 76 12.04 1.49 -4.47
CA ASN A 76 12.55 0.11 -4.41
C ASN A 76 13.80 0.00 -3.52
N VAL A 77 14.56 1.08 -3.36
CA VAL A 77 15.74 1.15 -2.48
C VAL A 77 15.31 1.45 -1.05
N THR A 78 14.43 2.41 -0.88
CA THR A 78 13.86 2.77 0.43
C THR A 78 12.34 2.71 0.34
N PRO A 79 11.71 1.61 0.77
CA PRO A 79 10.25 1.50 0.85
C PRO A 79 9.65 2.48 1.85
N LEU A 80 8.40 2.88 1.62
CA LEU A 80 7.68 3.89 2.41
C LEU A 80 7.64 3.56 3.92
N HIS A 81 7.32 2.31 4.25
CA HIS A 81 7.24 1.85 5.65
C HIS A 81 8.60 1.92 6.38
N LYS A 82 9.71 1.64 5.67
CA LYS A 82 11.05 1.78 6.23
C LYS A 82 11.41 3.24 6.48
N ALA A 83 11.05 4.12 5.55
CA ALA A 83 11.25 5.55 5.73
C ALA A 83 10.43 6.06 6.92
N PHE A 84 9.19 5.61 7.09
CA PHE A 84 8.32 5.96 8.21
C PHE A 84 8.93 5.53 9.55
N ASP A 85 9.29 4.26 9.71
CA ASP A 85 9.87 3.74 10.95
C ASP A 85 11.18 4.49 11.30
N GLU A 86 12.01 4.79 10.30
CA GLU A 86 13.29 5.45 10.53
C GLU A 86 13.12 6.92 10.94
N VAL A 87 12.14 7.62 10.36
CA VAL A 87 11.80 8.98 10.79
C VAL A 87 11.23 8.95 12.22
N CYS A 88 10.38 7.98 12.54
CA CYS A 88 9.85 7.79 13.90
C CYS A 88 11.00 7.54 14.91
N ARG A 89 11.96 6.69 14.58
CA ARG A 89 13.13 6.41 15.41
C ARG A 89 13.96 7.68 15.64
N ALA A 90 14.32 8.38 14.57
CA ALA A 90 15.11 9.60 14.64
C ALA A 90 14.40 10.73 15.39
N ALA A 91 13.07 10.80 15.30
CA ALA A 91 12.26 11.74 16.07
C ALA A 91 12.26 11.39 17.56
N ALA A 92 12.06 10.12 17.92
CA ALA A 92 12.03 9.64 19.30
C ALA A 92 13.37 9.92 20.01
N GLU A 93 14.51 9.72 19.37
CA GLU A 93 15.85 10.04 19.89
C GLU A 93 16.03 11.54 20.22
N ARG A 94 15.17 12.39 19.64
CA ARG A 94 15.18 13.84 19.87
C ARG A 94 14.04 14.32 20.76
N GLY A 95 13.33 13.39 21.42
CA GLY A 95 12.18 13.70 22.26
C GLY A 95 10.97 14.25 21.49
N VAL A 96 10.87 13.91 20.19
CA VAL A 96 9.76 14.30 19.29
C VAL A 96 9.03 13.05 18.84
N ARG A 97 7.72 13.16 18.63
CA ARG A 97 6.88 12.08 18.09
C ARG A 97 6.36 12.46 16.71
N VAL A 98 6.38 11.50 15.79
CA VAL A 98 5.61 11.57 14.55
C VAL A 98 4.15 11.31 14.90
N THR A 99 3.24 12.23 14.55
CA THR A 99 1.79 12.10 14.79
C THR A 99 1.09 11.44 13.63
N GLY A 100 1.56 11.70 12.43
CA GLY A 100 1.04 11.12 11.19
C GLY A 100 1.89 11.49 9.99
N THR A 101 1.37 11.17 8.81
CA THR A 101 2.08 11.36 7.54
C THR A 101 1.12 11.90 6.49
N GLU A 102 1.62 12.72 5.58
CA GLU A 102 0.91 13.13 4.37
C GLU A 102 1.61 12.60 3.13
N ILE A 103 0.86 12.05 2.20
CA ILE A 103 1.34 11.72 0.85
C ILE A 103 0.97 12.88 -0.09
N VAL A 104 2.01 13.56 -0.58
CA VAL A 104 1.86 14.65 -1.55
C VAL A 104 1.91 14.07 -2.96
N GLY A 105 0.85 14.29 -3.73
CA GLY A 105 0.68 13.72 -5.07
C GLY A 105 0.09 12.31 -5.07
N LEU A 106 0.45 11.53 -6.08
CA LEU A 106 -0.06 10.18 -6.31
C LEU A 106 0.92 9.12 -5.85
N ILE A 107 0.40 7.92 -5.54
CA ILE A 107 1.18 6.79 -5.06
C ILE A 107 0.80 5.51 -5.81
N PRO A 108 1.78 4.65 -6.19
CA PRO A 108 1.47 3.32 -6.72
C PRO A 108 0.83 2.43 -5.64
N LYS A 109 -0.21 1.68 -6.00
CA LYS A 109 -0.96 0.79 -5.11
C LYS A 109 -0.04 -0.18 -4.34
N ARG A 110 0.92 -0.78 -5.03
CA ARG A 110 1.88 -1.70 -4.42
C ARG A 110 2.62 -1.14 -3.21
N VAL A 111 2.88 0.17 -3.16
CA VAL A 111 3.61 0.80 -2.05
C VAL A 111 2.80 0.79 -0.77
N LEU A 112 1.47 0.99 -0.87
CA LEU A 112 0.56 0.88 0.28
C LEU A 112 0.37 -0.57 0.70
N ILE A 113 0.30 -1.51 -0.24
CA ILE A 113 0.22 -2.94 0.05
C ILE A 113 1.47 -3.39 0.79
N GLU A 114 2.67 -3.12 0.26
CA GLU A 114 3.95 -3.44 0.90
C GLU A 114 4.05 -2.86 2.32
N ALA A 115 3.54 -1.64 2.52
CA ALA A 115 3.52 -1.00 3.84
C ALA A 115 2.52 -1.70 4.78
N GLY A 116 1.32 -2.00 4.34
CA GLY A 116 0.30 -2.70 5.13
C GLY A 116 0.76 -4.09 5.57
N GLU A 117 1.31 -4.87 4.62
CA GLU A 117 1.89 -6.19 4.91
C GLU A 117 3.05 -6.10 5.91
N TYR A 118 3.93 -5.09 5.77
CA TYR A 118 5.01 -4.86 6.70
C TYR A 118 4.49 -4.66 8.13
N PHE A 119 3.48 -3.82 8.32
CA PHE A 119 2.90 -3.56 9.64
C PHE A 119 2.12 -4.75 10.19
N LEU A 120 1.48 -5.54 9.34
CA LEU A 120 0.85 -6.81 9.75
C LEU A 120 1.90 -7.81 10.24
N ARG A 121 2.98 -8.04 9.48
CA ARG A 121 4.08 -8.92 9.90
C ARG A 121 4.73 -8.46 11.20
N LYS A 122 4.93 -7.15 11.37
CA LYS A 122 5.48 -6.55 12.59
C LYS A 122 4.61 -6.84 13.82
N GLN A 123 3.29 -7.00 13.62
CA GLN A 123 2.32 -7.38 14.64
C GLN A 123 2.09 -8.90 14.74
N GLN A 124 2.83 -9.69 13.98
CA GLN A 124 2.63 -11.13 13.85
C GLN A 124 1.19 -11.49 13.41
N ARG A 125 0.63 -10.70 12.49
CA ARG A 125 -0.70 -10.86 11.92
C ARG A 125 -0.61 -11.41 10.51
N SER A 126 -1.62 -12.21 10.13
CA SER A 126 -1.74 -12.72 8.77
C SER A 126 -1.81 -11.59 7.74
N THR A 127 -1.08 -11.76 6.65
CA THR A 127 -1.13 -10.90 5.46
C THR A 127 -2.18 -11.36 4.45
N GLY A 128 -2.73 -12.57 4.60
CA GLY A 128 -3.73 -13.16 3.71
C GLY A 128 -5.14 -12.61 3.94
N ILE A 129 -5.29 -11.30 3.91
CA ILE A 129 -6.56 -10.58 4.04
C ILE A 129 -6.84 -9.81 2.73
N PRO A 130 -8.07 -9.33 2.49
CA PRO A 130 -8.38 -8.53 1.31
C PRO A 130 -7.45 -7.32 1.15
N GLU A 131 -7.13 -6.98 -0.10
CA GLU A 131 -6.24 -5.88 -0.46
C GLU A 131 -6.64 -4.55 0.18
N GLU A 132 -7.95 -4.25 0.19
CA GLU A 132 -8.48 -3.04 0.80
C GLU A 132 -8.17 -2.95 2.30
N ASP A 133 -8.19 -4.08 3.00
CA ASP A 133 -7.90 -4.12 4.43
C ASP A 133 -6.40 -3.97 4.69
N ILE A 134 -5.53 -4.50 3.81
CA ILE A 134 -4.09 -4.25 3.86
C ILE A 134 -3.80 -2.75 3.70
N ILE A 135 -4.45 -2.10 2.74
CA ILE A 135 -4.32 -0.65 2.53
C ILE A 135 -4.81 0.14 3.74
N LYS A 136 -5.94 -0.24 4.36
CA LYS A 136 -6.40 0.38 5.62
C LYS A 136 -5.37 0.25 6.75
N ILE A 137 -4.73 -0.90 6.88
CA ILE A 137 -3.64 -1.08 7.86
C ILE A 137 -2.47 -0.13 7.57
N ALA A 138 -2.09 0.07 6.31
CA ALA A 138 -1.06 1.04 5.94
C ALA A 138 -1.46 2.47 6.32
N ILE A 139 -2.69 2.88 6.01
CA ILE A 139 -3.24 4.20 6.32
C ILE A 139 -3.20 4.46 7.83
N HIS A 140 -3.74 3.55 8.62
CA HIS A 140 -3.77 3.69 10.09
C HIS A 140 -2.38 3.63 10.71
N SER A 141 -1.51 2.70 10.26
CA SER A 141 -0.17 2.54 10.84
C SER A 141 0.73 3.74 10.61
N MET A 142 0.59 4.42 9.48
CA MET A 142 1.37 5.60 9.13
C MET A 142 0.64 6.92 9.47
N GLY A 143 -0.60 6.87 9.96
CA GLY A 143 -1.40 8.06 10.29
C GLY A 143 -1.61 8.95 9.08
N LEU A 144 -2.01 8.39 7.93
CA LEU A 144 -2.24 9.15 6.70
C LEU A 144 -3.47 10.07 6.79
N GLU A 145 -4.31 9.86 7.80
CA GLU A 145 -5.53 10.64 8.09
C GLU A 145 -5.33 11.64 9.25
N ASP A 146 -4.10 11.88 9.70
CA ASP A 146 -3.80 12.73 10.87
C ASP A 146 -4.33 14.17 10.69
N LEU A 147 -4.08 14.78 9.55
CA LEU A 147 -4.46 16.19 9.28
C LEU A 147 -5.65 16.33 8.32
N LYS A 148 -5.82 15.40 7.40
CA LYS A 148 -6.87 15.40 6.37
C LYS A 148 -7.30 13.98 6.06
N PRO A 149 -8.56 13.74 5.66
CA PRO A 149 -8.98 12.42 5.18
C PRO A 149 -8.11 11.95 4.01
N PHE A 150 -7.73 10.69 4.03
CA PHE A 150 -6.99 10.05 2.95
C PHE A 150 -7.92 9.11 2.16
N ASN A 151 -8.25 9.49 0.93
CA ASN A 151 -9.05 8.67 0.04
C ASN A 151 -8.15 7.91 -0.94
N PRO A 152 -8.00 6.58 -0.82
CA PRO A 152 -7.20 5.78 -1.74
C PRO A 152 -7.61 5.95 -3.21
N ARG A 153 -8.91 6.10 -3.52
CA ARG A 153 -9.40 6.26 -4.90
C ARG A 153 -8.93 7.56 -5.56
N GLU A 154 -8.57 8.57 -4.78
CA GLU A 154 -8.06 9.86 -5.27
C GLU A 154 -6.52 9.91 -5.29
N LYS A 155 -5.85 8.99 -4.61
CA LYS A 155 -4.40 9.02 -4.37
C LYS A 155 -3.65 7.87 -5.03
N VAL A 156 -4.31 6.73 -5.23
CA VAL A 156 -3.68 5.55 -5.81
C VAL A 156 -3.82 5.57 -7.33
N ILE A 157 -2.69 5.49 -8.02
CA ILE A 157 -2.61 5.60 -9.49
C ILE A 157 -3.51 4.55 -10.16
N GLU A 158 -3.43 3.30 -9.74
CA GLU A 158 -4.17 2.19 -10.33
C GLU A 158 -5.69 2.38 -10.19
N TYR A 159 -6.17 2.91 -9.07
CA TYR A 159 -7.59 3.17 -8.88
C TYR A 159 -8.12 4.31 -9.75
N LEU A 160 -7.30 5.34 -10.02
CA LEU A 160 -7.65 6.41 -10.95
C LEU A 160 -7.76 5.91 -12.39
N LEU A 161 -6.90 4.96 -12.77
CA LEU A 161 -6.93 4.35 -14.10
C LEU A 161 -8.12 3.38 -14.28
N GLU A 162 -8.47 2.63 -13.21
CA GLU A 162 -9.63 1.73 -13.21
C GLU A 162 -10.96 2.49 -13.40
N ASP A 163 -11.07 3.72 -12.88
CA ASP A 163 -12.28 4.56 -13.02
C ASP A 163 -12.50 5.07 -14.47
N GLU A 164 -11.47 5.05 -15.32
CA GLU A 164 -11.58 5.41 -16.74
C GLU A 164 -12.09 4.27 -17.63
N ASP A 165 -11.91 3.00 -17.22
CA ASP A 165 -12.27 1.79 -17.98
C ASP A 165 -13.57 1.12 -17.44
N LYS A 166 -14.67 1.86 -17.33
CA LYS A 166 -15.96 1.33 -16.87
C LYS A 166 -16.68 0.48 -17.93
N THR A 167 -16.18 -0.70 -18.23
CA THR A 167 -17.03 -1.80 -18.68
C THR A 167 -17.67 -2.44 -17.44
N ALA A 168 -18.99 -2.52 -17.40
CA ALA A 168 -19.71 -3.16 -16.27
C ALA A 168 -19.28 -4.62 -16.15
N LYS A 169 -18.53 -4.93 -15.09
CA LYS A 169 -18.03 -6.27 -14.81
C LYS A 169 -19.07 -7.06 -14.02
N LEU A 170 -19.16 -8.37 -14.28
CA LEU A 170 -20.07 -9.26 -13.53
C LEU A 170 -19.70 -9.33 -12.03
N VAL A 171 -18.40 -9.23 -11.72
CA VAL A 171 -17.92 -9.24 -10.34
C VAL A 171 -18.31 -8.01 -9.53
N ASP A 172 -18.70 -6.91 -10.18
CA ASP A 172 -19.14 -5.67 -9.53
C ASP A 172 -20.64 -5.66 -9.19
N LEU A 173 -21.37 -6.68 -9.67
CA LEU A 173 -22.80 -6.84 -9.37
C LEU A 173 -23.02 -7.27 -7.92
N THR A 174 -24.11 -6.81 -7.34
CA THR A 174 -24.56 -7.37 -6.06
C THR A 174 -24.92 -8.86 -6.24
N VAL A 175 -24.89 -9.62 -5.15
CA VAL A 175 -25.26 -11.06 -5.17
C VAL A 175 -26.64 -11.28 -5.82
N SER A 176 -27.61 -10.39 -5.55
CA SER A 176 -28.95 -10.47 -6.13
C SER A 176 -28.96 -10.14 -7.63
N GLU A 177 -28.22 -9.12 -8.05
CA GLU A 177 -28.10 -8.76 -9.46
C GLU A 177 -27.39 -9.84 -10.26
N PHE A 178 -26.30 -10.40 -9.72
CA PHE A 178 -25.58 -11.51 -10.35
C PHE A 178 -26.48 -12.75 -10.53
N ALA A 179 -27.27 -13.11 -9.51
CA ALA A 179 -28.21 -14.20 -9.59
C ALA A 179 -29.32 -13.94 -10.63
N ASN A 180 -29.85 -12.71 -10.68
CA ASN A 180 -30.86 -12.32 -11.67
C ASN A 180 -30.28 -12.34 -13.07
N GLU A 181 -29.06 -11.84 -13.29
CA GLU A 181 -28.39 -11.87 -14.58
C GLU A 181 -28.16 -13.31 -15.07
N THR A 182 -27.72 -14.19 -14.17
CA THR A 182 -27.54 -15.63 -14.46
C THR A 182 -28.83 -16.32 -14.85
N SER A 183 -29.98 -15.85 -14.38
CA SER A 183 -31.32 -16.46 -14.70
C SER A 183 -31.93 -15.98 -15.99
N ARG A 184 -31.33 -15.00 -16.68
CA ARG A 184 -31.87 -14.45 -17.95
C ARG A 184 -31.61 -15.37 -19.14
N GLU A 185 -32.40 -15.21 -20.18
CA GLU A 185 -32.15 -15.82 -21.51
C GLU A 185 -31.00 -15.08 -22.22
N SER A 186 -29.79 -15.08 -21.59
CA SER A 186 -28.58 -14.52 -22.19
C SER A 186 -27.53 -15.63 -22.31
N PRO A 187 -26.63 -15.57 -23.29
CA PRO A 187 -25.57 -16.56 -23.44
C PRO A 187 -24.51 -16.50 -22.36
N ALA A 188 -24.45 -15.41 -21.61
CA ALA A 188 -23.54 -15.15 -20.50
C ALA A 188 -24.27 -14.36 -19.39
N PRO A 189 -23.97 -14.60 -18.08
CA PRO A 189 -22.99 -15.54 -17.55
C PRO A 189 -23.35 -17.00 -17.72
N GLY A 190 -22.40 -17.84 -18.08
CA GLY A 190 -22.56 -19.28 -18.32
C GLY A 190 -22.03 -20.16 -17.17
N GLY A 191 -21.99 -21.49 -17.44
CA GLY A 191 -21.53 -22.47 -16.44
C GLY A 191 -20.07 -22.29 -16.03
N GLY A 192 -19.18 -21.81 -16.89
CA GLY A 192 -17.79 -21.50 -16.60
C GLY A 192 -17.68 -20.35 -15.60
N THR A 193 -18.39 -19.26 -15.88
CA THR A 193 -18.51 -18.09 -14.98
C THR A 193 -18.95 -18.49 -13.57
N ILE A 194 -20.02 -19.32 -13.47
CA ILE A 194 -20.55 -19.79 -12.19
C ILE A 194 -19.57 -20.70 -11.48
N ALA A 195 -18.89 -21.62 -12.19
CA ALA A 195 -17.88 -22.49 -11.62
C ALA A 195 -16.70 -21.69 -11.06
N ALA A 196 -16.25 -20.65 -11.76
CA ALA A 196 -15.20 -19.75 -11.30
C ALA A 196 -15.62 -19.02 -10.01
N TYR A 197 -16.85 -18.49 -9.97
CA TYR A 197 -17.36 -17.81 -8.76
C TYR A 197 -17.49 -18.76 -7.56
N MET A 198 -17.99 -19.98 -7.76
CA MET A 198 -18.05 -21.00 -6.71
C MET A 198 -16.64 -21.38 -6.21
N GLY A 199 -15.66 -21.47 -7.11
CA GLY A 199 -14.27 -21.68 -6.78
C GLY A 199 -13.71 -20.55 -5.93
N ALA A 200 -14.02 -19.29 -6.26
CA ALA A 200 -13.65 -18.12 -5.47
C ALA A 200 -14.22 -18.18 -4.04
N LEU A 201 -15.52 -18.52 -3.91
CA LEU A 201 -16.17 -18.64 -2.60
C LEU A 201 -15.56 -19.78 -1.76
N GLY A 202 -15.26 -20.94 -2.38
CA GLY A 202 -14.59 -22.04 -1.72
C GLY A 202 -13.20 -21.67 -1.20
N ALA A 203 -12.41 -20.97 -2.02
CA ALA A 203 -11.10 -20.46 -1.63
C ALA A 203 -11.20 -19.40 -0.53
N ALA A 204 -12.19 -18.51 -0.58
CA ALA A 204 -12.44 -17.51 0.45
C ALA A 204 -12.75 -18.14 1.81
N LEU A 205 -13.57 -19.23 1.85
CA LEU A 205 -13.80 -19.98 3.08
C LEU A 205 -12.53 -20.64 3.63
N GLY A 206 -11.72 -21.23 2.74
CA GLY A 206 -10.41 -21.78 3.15
C GLY A 206 -9.48 -20.72 3.73
N THR A 207 -9.45 -19.54 3.10
CA THR A 207 -8.69 -18.37 3.59
C THR A 207 -9.19 -17.90 4.96
N MET A 208 -10.50 -17.85 5.15
CA MET A 208 -11.11 -17.51 6.43
C MET A 208 -10.64 -18.47 7.54
N VAL A 209 -10.66 -19.79 7.28
CA VAL A 209 -10.18 -20.79 8.23
C VAL A 209 -8.69 -20.61 8.56
N ALA A 210 -7.86 -20.34 7.56
CA ALA A 210 -6.44 -20.08 7.76
C ALA A 210 -6.22 -18.83 8.62
N ASN A 211 -6.91 -17.72 8.33
CA ASN A 211 -6.83 -16.48 9.11
C ASN A 211 -7.29 -16.68 10.57
N LEU A 212 -8.40 -17.39 10.80
CA LEU A 212 -8.86 -17.72 12.16
C LEU A 212 -7.84 -18.58 12.90
N SER A 213 -7.18 -19.51 12.21
CA SER A 213 -6.18 -20.39 12.80
C SER A 213 -4.89 -19.65 13.14
N ALA A 214 -4.48 -18.67 12.33
CA ALA A 214 -3.31 -17.82 12.58
C ALA A 214 -3.40 -17.03 13.90
N HIS A 215 -4.63 -16.78 14.38
CA HIS A 215 -4.86 -16.00 15.60
C HIS A 215 -5.51 -16.83 16.72
N LYS A 216 -5.53 -18.16 16.58
CA LYS A 216 -6.09 -19.05 17.59
C LYS A 216 -5.15 -19.17 18.78
N ARG A 217 -5.67 -18.91 19.98
CA ARG A 217 -4.92 -19.06 21.24
C ARG A 217 -4.29 -20.44 21.34
N GLY A 218 -2.99 -20.49 21.63
CA GLY A 218 -2.20 -21.73 21.73
C GLY A 218 -1.64 -22.21 20.38
N TRP A 219 -1.86 -21.46 19.29
CA TRP A 219 -1.25 -21.68 17.98
C TRP A 219 -0.38 -20.50 17.53
N ASP A 220 -0.02 -19.64 18.46
CA ASP A 220 0.70 -18.39 18.25
C ASP A 220 2.01 -18.59 17.48
N GLU A 221 2.73 -19.70 17.71
CA GLU A 221 3.97 -20.04 17.00
C GLU A 221 3.76 -20.47 15.55
N ARG A 222 2.52 -20.77 15.14
CA ARG A 222 2.15 -21.24 13.80
C ARG A 222 1.50 -20.13 12.94
N TRP A 223 1.45 -18.91 13.43
CA TRP A 223 0.77 -17.82 12.71
C TRP A 223 1.31 -17.63 11.30
N GLU A 224 2.61 -17.78 11.10
CA GLU A 224 3.28 -17.60 9.81
C GLU A 224 2.89 -18.69 8.80
N GLU A 225 2.79 -19.94 9.24
CA GLU A 225 2.30 -21.06 8.44
C GLU A 225 0.87 -20.80 7.93
N PHE A 226 -0.03 -20.42 8.84
CA PHE A 226 -1.41 -20.12 8.47
C PHE A 226 -1.54 -18.84 7.61
N SER A 227 -0.69 -17.85 7.85
CA SER A 227 -0.61 -16.65 6.98
C SER A 227 -0.25 -17.04 5.55
N GLN A 228 0.71 -17.94 5.35
CA GLN A 228 1.08 -18.42 3.99
C GLN A 228 -0.08 -19.16 3.31
N TRP A 229 -0.86 -19.96 4.05
CA TRP A 229 -2.07 -20.58 3.51
C TRP A 229 -3.15 -19.55 3.15
N ALA A 230 -3.32 -18.52 3.99
CA ALA A 230 -4.24 -17.45 3.72
C ALA A 230 -3.82 -16.61 2.48
N ASP A 231 -2.54 -16.31 2.32
CA ASP A 231 -2.00 -15.63 1.13
C ASP A 231 -2.29 -16.41 -0.15
N ARG A 232 -2.04 -17.73 -0.15
CA ARG A 232 -2.38 -18.61 -1.28
C ARG A 232 -3.87 -18.63 -1.57
N GLY A 233 -4.69 -18.65 -0.53
CA GLY A 233 -6.14 -18.59 -0.65
C GLY A 233 -6.60 -17.29 -1.31
N GLN A 234 -6.05 -16.14 -0.91
CA GLN A 234 -6.33 -14.84 -1.53
C GLN A 234 -5.91 -14.79 -2.99
N ASP A 235 -4.77 -15.40 -3.36
CA ASP A 235 -4.36 -15.50 -4.76
C ASP A 235 -5.38 -16.28 -5.60
N ILE A 236 -5.89 -17.39 -5.04
CA ILE A 236 -6.91 -18.20 -5.74
C ILE A 236 -8.20 -17.39 -5.87
N VAL A 237 -8.64 -16.69 -4.83
CA VAL A 237 -9.83 -15.83 -4.86
C VAL A 237 -9.71 -14.78 -5.97
N ARG A 238 -8.62 -14.03 -6.02
CA ARG A 238 -8.40 -13.00 -7.04
C ARG A 238 -8.43 -13.59 -8.47
N ARG A 239 -7.72 -14.70 -8.69
CA ARG A 239 -7.68 -15.35 -9.99
C ARG A 239 -9.02 -15.90 -10.40
N ALA A 240 -9.76 -16.51 -9.48
CA ALA A 240 -11.08 -17.05 -9.75
C ALA A 240 -12.12 -15.95 -10.05
N LEU A 241 -12.08 -14.83 -9.34
CA LEU A 241 -12.91 -13.66 -9.63
C LEU A 241 -12.58 -13.05 -11.02
N HIS A 242 -11.30 -12.98 -11.38
CA HIS A 242 -10.89 -12.54 -12.72
C HIS A 242 -11.46 -13.46 -13.81
N LEU A 243 -11.45 -14.78 -13.59
CA LEU A 243 -12.00 -15.76 -14.53
C LEU A 243 -13.52 -15.63 -14.73
N VAL A 244 -14.26 -15.04 -13.78
CA VAL A 244 -15.70 -14.76 -13.91
C VAL A 244 -15.97 -13.85 -15.11
N ASP A 245 -15.23 -12.77 -15.25
CA ASP A 245 -15.38 -11.82 -16.36
C ASP A 245 -14.70 -12.34 -17.63
N GLU A 246 -13.53 -12.96 -17.52
CA GLU A 246 -12.75 -13.48 -18.64
C GLU A 246 -13.49 -14.58 -19.41
N ASP A 247 -14.24 -15.49 -18.74
CA ASP A 247 -15.06 -16.53 -19.34
C ASP A 247 -16.16 -15.90 -20.22
N THR A 248 -16.83 -14.87 -19.70
CA THR A 248 -17.86 -14.13 -20.45
C THR A 248 -17.29 -13.39 -21.65
N GLU A 249 -16.15 -12.72 -21.49
CA GLU A 249 -15.47 -12.02 -22.58
C GLU A 249 -15.00 -13.00 -23.68
N ALA A 250 -14.44 -14.14 -23.27
CA ALA A 250 -14.00 -15.18 -24.21
C ALA A 250 -15.19 -15.73 -25.00
N PHE A 251 -16.32 -15.98 -24.34
CA PHE A 251 -17.55 -16.42 -24.99
C PHE A 251 -18.05 -15.37 -25.98
N ASN A 252 -18.16 -14.12 -25.61
CA ASN A 252 -18.61 -13.03 -26.48
C ASN A 252 -17.72 -12.89 -27.72
N ARG A 253 -16.41 -13.00 -27.59
CA ARG A 253 -15.48 -13.00 -28.74
C ARG A 253 -15.74 -14.14 -29.74
N ILE A 254 -16.10 -15.33 -29.25
CA ILE A 254 -16.46 -16.47 -30.12
C ILE A 254 -17.75 -16.17 -30.84
N MET A 255 -18.76 -15.65 -30.15
CA MET A 255 -20.07 -15.31 -30.76
C MET A 255 -19.92 -14.21 -31.80
N ASP A 256 -19.15 -13.17 -31.54
CA ASP A 256 -18.86 -12.10 -32.52
C ASP A 256 -18.18 -12.66 -33.77
N CYS A 257 -17.23 -13.56 -33.62
CA CYS A 257 -16.56 -14.22 -34.74
C CYS A 257 -17.56 -15.07 -35.58
N LEU A 258 -18.46 -15.81 -34.93
CA LEU A 258 -19.45 -16.64 -35.60
C LEU A 258 -20.50 -15.80 -36.33
N LEU A 259 -20.96 -14.69 -35.76
CA LEU A 259 -21.88 -13.75 -36.39
C LEU A 259 -21.25 -13.07 -37.62
N TYR A 260 -19.97 -12.74 -37.57
CA TYR A 260 -19.27 -12.13 -38.70
C TYR A 260 -19.01 -13.11 -39.85
N THR A 261 -18.87 -14.41 -39.56
CA THR A 261 -18.59 -15.45 -40.56
C THR A 261 -19.86 -16.15 -41.08
N SER A 262 -21.05 -15.89 -40.49
CA SER A 262 -22.31 -16.43 -40.93
C SER A 262 -22.75 -15.73 -42.23
N PRO A 263 -23.08 -16.48 -43.32
CA PRO A 263 -23.58 -15.85 -44.53
C PRO A 263 -24.93 -15.18 -44.23
N SER A 264 -25.04 -13.88 -44.61
CA SER A 264 -26.30 -13.12 -44.51
C SER A 264 -27.45 -13.94 -45.12
N PRO A 265 -28.60 -14.11 -44.43
CA PRO A 265 -29.77 -14.71 -45.06
C PRO A 265 -30.18 -13.80 -46.24
N ARG A 266 -30.20 -14.39 -47.39
CA ARG A 266 -30.75 -13.77 -48.61
C ARG A 266 -32.26 -13.64 -48.53
#